data_8210a5c2325f6abb2e8b5d0382afbca4
#
_entry.id   8210a5c2325f6abb2e8b5d0382afbca4
#
_cell.length_a   1.000
_cell.length_b   1.000
_cell.length_c   1.000
_cell.angle_alpha   90.00
_cell.angle_beta   90.00
_cell.angle_gamma   90.00
#
_symmetry.space_group_name_H-M   'P 1'
#
loop_
_entity.id
_entity.type
_entity.pdbx_description
1 polymer ?
#
loop_
_entity_poly.entity_id
_entity_poly.type
_entity_poly.pdbx_seq_one_letter_code
_entity_poly.pdbx_strand_id
1 'polypeptide(L)'
;MEKIRTIAILLCLCLPLAAGAQGSALLRFSEPEQAVDTVRFDSGAITLRYPYENVSGKTVTILEVHSTCGCFTGEVDTRSLRPGGKGVLVAVFDPKSLYGDQTRYLTVVTSDGTDNVLSSIAVKGYVLRDESEGKIRYAEDLGQGLRTDTSVNALAWDSFGDFAFSIPLYNDTDEEMTLEITAPRRVKLYAPATIPARSRADLRGVYDARWKRLRTEVQETLTITVNGVAAAPLHIKGTL
;
A
#
# COMPACT_ATOMS: atom_id res chain seq x y z
N MET A 1 4.32 39.88 71.85
CA MET A 1 3.44 40.61 70.90
C MET A 1 4.00 40.40 69.51
N GLU A 2 3.56 39.32 68.83
CA GLU A 2 3.99 39.01 67.47
C GLU A 2 2.78 39.05 66.55
N LYS A 3 2.88 39.83 65.47
CA LYS A 3 1.84 40.03 64.53
C LYS A 3 1.94 38.94 63.46
N ILE A 4 0.97 38.00 63.43
CA ILE A 4 0.80 36.99 62.37
C ILE A 4 0.24 37.68 61.14
N ARG A 5 1.03 37.79 60.08
CA ARG A 5 0.60 38.23 58.75
C ARG A 5 0.04 37.05 58.00
N THR A 6 -1.27 37.06 57.81
CA THR A 6 -2.00 36.11 56.98
C THR A 6 -1.72 36.44 55.51
N ILE A 7 -0.97 35.57 54.82
CA ILE A 7 -0.78 35.65 53.36
C ILE A 7 -1.92 34.83 52.71
N ALA A 8 -2.83 35.56 52.10
CA ALA A 8 -3.87 34.92 51.24
C ALA A 8 -3.21 34.47 49.92
N ILE A 9 -3.04 33.15 49.75
CA ILE A 9 -2.58 32.59 48.49
C ILE A 9 -3.82 32.50 47.56
N LEU A 10 -3.86 33.41 46.59
CA LEU A 10 -4.84 33.37 45.51
C LEU A 10 -4.43 32.27 44.54
N LEU A 11 -5.05 31.10 44.67
CA LEU A 11 -4.83 29.95 43.78
C LEU A 11 -5.59 30.24 42.46
N CYS A 12 -4.88 30.81 41.48
CA CYS A 12 -5.42 31.01 40.13
C CYS A 12 -5.53 29.65 39.41
N LEU A 13 -6.76 29.13 39.36
CA LEU A 13 -7.08 27.89 38.69
C LEU A 13 -7.06 28.15 37.17
N CYS A 14 -5.87 28.05 36.55
CA CYS A 14 -5.75 28.02 35.10
C CYS A 14 -6.26 26.64 34.59
N LEU A 15 -7.55 26.56 34.26
CA LEU A 15 -8.07 25.48 33.43
C LEU A 15 -7.51 25.70 32.00
N PRO A 16 -6.78 24.73 31.44
CA PRO A 16 -6.47 24.77 30.01
C PRO A 16 -7.78 24.56 29.24
N LEU A 17 -8.28 25.63 28.62
CA LEU A 17 -9.21 25.47 27.49
C LEU A 17 -8.43 24.80 26.37
N ALA A 18 -8.43 23.48 26.33
CA ALA A 18 -8.11 22.73 25.14
C ALA A 18 -9.31 22.89 24.16
N ALA A 19 -9.39 24.04 23.52
CA ALA A 19 -10.22 24.21 22.33
C ALA A 19 -9.53 23.46 21.20
N GLY A 20 -9.70 22.13 21.18
CA GLY A 20 -9.43 21.31 20.02
C GLY A 20 -10.41 21.77 18.93
N ALA A 21 -9.90 22.42 17.89
CA ALA A 21 -10.60 22.58 16.62
C ALA A 21 -10.75 21.20 15.95
N GLN A 22 -11.58 20.36 16.52
CA GLN A 22 -12.10 19.17 15.87
C GLN A 22 -13.26 19.68 15.02
N GLY A 23 -13.07 19.71 13.71
CA GLY A 23 -14.19 19.88 12.79
C GLY A 23 -15.28 18.91 13.23
N SER A 24 -16.49 19.43 13.50
CA SER A 24 -17.58 18.66 14.06
C SER A 24 -17.91 17.53 13.07
N ALA A 25 -17.66 16.29 13.46
CA ALA A 25 -18.04 15.14 12.67
C ALA A 25 -19.56 15.16 12.45
N LEU A 26 -20.01 15.04 11.21
CA LEU A 26 -21.43 14.98 10.88
C LEU A 26 -22.00 13.60 11.18
N LEU A 27 -21.21 12.56 10.97
CA LEU A 27 -21.54 11.17 11.32
C LEU A 27 -20.64 10.66 12.42
N ARG A 28 -21.19 9.86 13.30
CA ARG A 28 -20.47 9.09 14.30
C ARG A 28 -20.65 7.60 14.01
N PHE A 29 -19.56 6.90 13.75
CA PHE A 29 -19.52 5.45 13.68
C PHE A 29 -19.36 4.86 15.10
N SER A 30 -20.15 3.84 15.43
CA SER A 30 -20.08 3.21 16.75
C SER A 30 -18.76 2.46 16.94
N GLU A 31 -18.31 1.77 15.89
CA GLU A 31 -17.04 1.04 15.81
C GLU A 31 -16.35 1.39 14.51
N PRO A 32 -15.59 2.49 14.45
CA PRO A 32 -14.97 2.92 13.20
C PRO A 32 -13.82 2.02 12.75
N GLU A 33 -13.32 1.17 13.61
CA GLU A 33 -12.26 0.22 13.34
C GLU A 33 -12.71 -1.18 13.80
N GLN A 34 -12.66 -2.16 12.90
CA GLN A 34 -12.97 -3.56 13.20
C GLN A 34 -11.80 -4.46 12.87
N ALA A 35 -11.62 -5.53 13.65
CA ALA A 35 -10.61 -6.54 13.41
C ALA A 35 -11.24 -7.81 12.81
N VAL A 36 -10.55 -8.43 11.86
CA VAL A 36 -10.91 -9.72 11.26
C VAL A 36 -9.92 -10.83 11.65
N ASP A 37 -9.19 -10.64 12.74
CA ASP A 37 -8.17 -11.59 13.23
C ASP A 37 -7.22 -12.09 12.11
N THR A 38 -6.87 -13.40 12.15
CA THR A 38 -6.10 -14.05 11.10
C THR A 38 -7.03 -14.75 10.13
N VAL A 39 -6.99 -14.35 8.88
CA VAL A 39 -7.81 -14.92 7.80
C VAL A 39 -6.91 -15.50 6.70
N ARG A 40 -7.37 -16.55 6.02
CA ARG A 40 -6.65 -17.08 4.86
C ARG A 40 -7.02 -16.27 3.61
N PHE A 41 -6.06 -16.12 2.69
CA PHE A 41 -6.27 -15.40 1.41
C PHE A 41 -7.41 -16.02 0.56
N ASP A 42 -7.67 -17.32 0.71
CA ASP A 42 -8.68 -18.09 -0.01
C ASP A 42 -9.99 -18.29 0.78
N SER A 43 -10.15 -17.65 1.93
CA SER A 43 -11.35 -17.79 2.78
C SER A 43 -12.62 -17.16 2.20
N GLY A 44 -12.50 -16.43 1.09
CA GLY A 44 -13.58 -15.63 0.52
C GLY A 44 -13.72 -14.26 1.16
N ALA A 45 -14.61 -13.45 0.61
CA ALA A 45 -14.84 -12.09 1.07
C ALA A 45 -15.61 -12.08 2.42
N ILE A 46 -15.21 -11.17 3.30
CA ILE A 46 -15.76 -10.99 4.64
C ILE A 46 -16.62 -9.73 4.67
N THR A 47 -17.85 -9.87 5.13
CA THR A 47 -18.77 -8.74 5.26
C THR A 47 -18.71 -8.16 6.67
N LEU A 48 -18.47 -6.86 6.76
CA LEU A 48 -18.40 -6.08 7.98
C LEU A 48 -19.53 -5.05 8.02
N ARG A 49 -20.02 -4.70 9.19
CA ARG A 49 -21.12 -3.75 9.36
C ARG A 49 -20.67 -2.62 10.27
N TYR A 50 -20.73 -1.39 9.78
CA TYR A 50 -20.35 -0.18 10.50
C TYR A 50 -21.60 0.67 10.76
N PRO A 51 -22.27 0.52 11.94
CA PRO A 51 -23.39 1.36 12.31
C PRO A 51 -22.94 2.83 12.46
N TYR A 52 -23.74 3.74 11.93
CA TYR A 52 -23.49 5.18 12.05
C TYR A 52 -24.75 5.95 12.44
N GLU A 53 -24.55 7.13 12.99
CA GLU A 53 -25.59 8.05 13.42
C GLU A 53 -25.24 9.47 13.00
N ASN A 54 -26.21 10.22 12.49
CA ASN A 54 -26.09 11.66 12.28
C ASN A 54 -26.10 12.37 13.63
N VAL A 55 -24.96 12.88 14.07
CA VAL A 55 -24.79 13.62 15.33
C VAL A 55 -24.87 15.12 15.16
N SER A 56 -25.12 15.60 13.93
CA SER A 56 -25.31 17.02 13.64
C SER A 56 -26.76 17.46 13.89
N GLY A 57 -26.97 18.77 13.99
CA GLY A 57 -28.32 19.36 14.09
C GLY A 57 -29.03 19.53 12.75
N LYS A 58 -28.43 19.10 11.62
CA LYS A 58 -28.95 19.25 10.27
C LYS A 58 -29.13 17.90 9.56
N THR A 59 -29.87 17.89 8.47
CA THR A 59 -29.89 16.72 7.59
C THR A 59 -28.54 16.56 6.93
N VAL A 60 -27.97 15.35 6.99
CA VAL A 60 -26.68 14.98 6.39
C VAL A 60 -26.90 14.06 5.22
N THR A 61 -26.22 14.32 4.12
CA THR A 61 -26.21 13.44 2.95
C THR A 61 -24.84 12.79 2.81
N ILE A 62 -24.81 11.48 2.62
CA ILE A 62 -23.59 10.74 2.27
C ILE A 62 -23.43 10.82 0.75
N LEU A 63 -22.41 11.55 0.32
CA LEU A 63 -22.14 11.79 -1.09
C LEU A 63 -21.43 10.58 -1.73
N GLU A 64 -20.42 10.09 -1.04
CA GLU A 64 -19.54 9.04 -1.56
C GLU A 64 -18.98 8.17 -0.44
N VAL A 65 -18.74 6.89 -0.74
CA VAL A 65 -17.90 5.97 0.04
C VAL A 65 -16.73 5.60 -0.87
N HIS A 66 -15.57 6.14 -0.56
CA HIS A 66 -14.36 5.99 -1.37
C HIS A 66 -13.44 4.89 -0.82
N SER A 67 -12.99 4.00 -1.71
CA SER A 67 -12.01 2.96 -1.43
C SER A 67 -10.71 3.24 -2.19
N THR A 68 -9.57 3.04 -1.56
CA THR A 68 -8.24 3.16 -2.20
C THR A 68 -7.80 1.86 -2.88
N CYS A 69 -8.49 0.73 -2.61
CA CYS A 69 -8.23 -0.56 -3.25
C CYS A 69 -9.55 -1.31 -3.46
N GLY A 70 -9.63 -2.16 -4.48
CA GLY A 70 -10.77 -3.06 -4.68
C GLY A 70 -10.93 -4.14 -3.59
N CYS A 71 -9.95 -4.23 -2.68
CA CYS A 71 -9.92 -5.23 -1.60
C CYS A 71 -10.74 -4.87 -0.37
N PHE A 72 -11.16 -3.61 -0.23
CA PHE A 72 -12.05 -3.15 0.83
C PHE A 72 -13.01 -2.13 0.26
N THR A 73 -14.26 -2.53 0.03
CA THR A 73 -15.32 -1.72 -0.58
C THR A 73 -16.48 -1.59 0.38
N GLY A 74 -17.36 -0.61 0.16
CA GLY A 74 -18.50 -0.41 1.06
C GLY A 74 -19.66 0.32 0.40
N GLU A 75 -20.85 0.02 0.89
CA GLU A 75 -22.10 0.66 0.52
C GLU A 75 -22.91 1.05 1.75
N VAL A 76 -23.71 2.10 1.63
CA VAL A 76 -24.60 2.58 2.69
C VAL A 76 -26.05 2.22 2.38
N ASP A 77 -26.79 1.82 3.40
CA ASP A 77 -28.21 1.53 3.29
C ASP A 77 -29.06 2.81 3.17
N THR A 78 -28.59 3.90 3.76
CA THR A 78 -29.30 5.19 3.80
C THR A 78 -28.33 6.33 3.52
N ARG A 79 -28.59 7.09 2.43
CA ARG A 79 -27.74 8.21 2.05
C ARG A 79 -28.12 9.53 2.70
N SER A 80 -29.38 9.74 3.08
CA SER A 80 -29.86 10.99 3.67
C SER A 80 -30.42 10.75 5.07
N LEU A 81 -29.82 11.38 6.07
CA LEU A 81 -30.16 11.18 7.48
C LEU A 81 -30.60 12.50 8.13
N ARG A 82 -31.78 12.50 8.74
CA ARG A 82 -32.20 13.58 9.63
C ARG A 82 -31.34 13.59 10.90
N PRO A 83 -31.34 14.68 11.70
CA PRO A 83 -30.68 14.68 13.01
C PRO A 83 -31.08 13.46 13.86
N GLY A 84 -30.07 12.77 14.41
CA GLY A 84 -30.28 11.51 15.16
C GLY A 84 -30.63 10.27 14.30
N GLY A 85 -30.73 10.45 12.98
CA GLY A 85 -30.96 9.32 12.04
C GLY A 85 -29.79 8.34 12.05
N LYS A 86 -30.11 7.07 11.91
CA LYS A 86 -29.13 5.95 11.95
C LYS A 86 -29.13 5.21 10.64
N GLY A 87 -28.01 4.59 10.33
CA GLY A 87 -27.82 3.72 9.18
C GLY A 87 -26.67 2.74 9.40
N VAL A 88 -26.42 1.91 8.41
CA VAL A 88 -25.33 0.94 8.41
C VAL A 88 -24.57 1.03 7.11
N LEU A 89 -23.25 1.19 7.20
CA LEU A 89 -22.35 0.97 6.08
C LEU A 89 -21.97 -0.52 6.09
N VAL A 90 -22.31 -1.21 5.02
CA VAL A 90 -21.91 -2.60 4.79
C VAL A 90 -20.62 -2.58 3.97
N ALA A 91 -19.55 -3.08 4.56
CA ALA A 91 -18.25 -3.15 3.91
C ALA A 91 -17.88 -4.60 3.59
N VAL A 92 -17.16 -4.80 2.50
CA VAL A 92 -16.66 -6.10 2.05
C VAL A 92 -15.14 -6.04 2.00
N PHE A 93 -14.50 -6.90 2.78
CA PHE A 93 -13.07 -7.12 2.78
C PHE A 93 -12.74 -8.41 2.04
N ASP A 94 -12.03 -8.30 0.91
CA ASP A 94 -11.58 -9.44 0.12
C ASP A 94 -10.08 -9.65 0.34
N PRO A 95 -9.66 -10.73 1.03
CA PRO A 95 -8.26 -11.00 1.33
C PRO A 95 -7.48 -11.60 0.15
N LYS A 96 -8.12 -11.93 -0.97
CA LYS A 96 -7.57 -12.74 -2.07
C LYS A 96 -6.21 -12.26 -2.60
N SER A 97 -6.00 -10.95 -2.68
CA SER A 97 -4.76 -10.34 -3.19
C SER A 97 -3.85 -9.81 -2.09
N LEU A 98 -4.12 -10.15 -0.84
CA LEU A 98 -3.43 -9.60 0.33
C LEU A 98 -2.58 -10.67 1.02
N TYR A 99 -1.62 -10.22 1.83
CA TYR A 99 -0.82 -11.07 2.72
C TYR A 99 -0.23 -10.26 3.87
N GLY A 100 0.07 -10.91 5.00
CA GLY A 100 0.63 -10.27 6.18
C GLY A 100 -0.32 -9.31 6.87
N ASP A 101 0.22 -8.38 7.64
CA ASP A 101 -0.56 -7.37 8.36
C ASP A 101 -1.28 -6.43 7.39
N GLN A 102 -2.56 -6.29 7.59
CA GLN A 102 -3.42 -5.44 6.78
C GLN A 102 -4.12 -4.39 7.63
N THR A 103 -4.10 -3.15 7.16
CA THR A 103 -5.01 -2.10 7.56
C THR A 103 -5.54 -1.44 6.30
N ARG A 104 -6.87 -1.47 6.11
CA ARG A 104 -7.54 -0.89 4.95
C ARG A 104 -8.58 0.10 5.39
N TYR A 105 -8.75 1.18 4.63
CA TYR A 105 -9.62 2.29 4.97
C TYR A 105 -10.68 2.52 3.91
N LEU A 106 -11.88 2.91 4.36
CA LEU A 106 -12.88 3.57 3.53
C LEU A 106 -13.07 5.00 4.03
N THR A 107 -13.11 5.93 3.09
CA THR A 107 -13.43 7.32 3.38
C THR A 107 -14.88 7.59 3.01
N VAL A 108 -15.65 8.09 3.96
CA VAL A 108 -17.05 8.46 3.78
C VAL A 108 -17.12 9.98 3.66
N VAL A 109 -17.56 10.46 2.51
CA VAL A 109 -17.75 11.90 2.24
C VAL A 109 -19.18 12.25 2.56
N THR A 110 -19.38 13.20 3.46
CA THR A 110 -20.70 13.67 3.92
C THR A 110 -20.85 15.17 3.73
N SER A 111 -22.08 15.64 3.53
CA SER A 111 -22.38 17.07 3.45
C SER A 111 -23.64 17.41 4.26
N ASP A 112 -23.62 18.55 4.93
CA ASP A 112 -24.79 19.16 5.58
C ASP A 112 -25.47 20.25 4.71
N GLY A 113 -25.07 20.33 3.44
CA GLY A 113 -25.50 21.35 2.49
C GLY A 113 -24.65 22.62 2.51
N THR A 114 -23.70 22.74 3.46
CA THR A 114 -22.77 23.88 3.56
C THR A 114 -21.34 23.41 3.33
N ASP A 115 -20.92 22.40 4.09
CA ASP A 115 -19.56 21.88 4.10
C ASP A 115 -19.55 20.37 3.80
N ASN A 116 -18.41 19.92 3.26
CA ASN A 116 -18.13 18.50 3.11
C ASN A 116 -17.18 18.06 4.23
N VAL A 117 -17.55 16.98 4.91
CA VAL A 117 -16.77 16.39 6.00
C VAL A 117 -16.39 14.97 5.66
N LEU A 118 -15.13 14.63 5.91
CA LEU A 118 -14.59 13.31 5.69
C LEU A 118 -14.58 12.52 7.01
N SER A 119 -15.08 11.29 6.96
CA SER A 119 -14.96 10.32 8.04
C SER A 119 -14.27 9.08 7.51
N SER A 120 -13.49 8.39 8.34
CA SER A 120 -12.79 7.18 7.94
C SER A 120 -13.21 6.00 8.81
N ILE A 121 -13.40 4.85 8.20
CA ILE A 121 -13.52 3.55 8.88
C ILE A 121 -12.41 2.63 8.41
N ALA A 122 -12.06 1.65 9.24
CA ALA A 122 -10.96 0.75 8.97
C ALA A 122 -11.30 -0.70 9.28
N VAL A 123 -10.67 -1.61 8.51
CA VAL A 123 -10.55 -3.02 8.86
C VAL A 123 -9.07 -3.33 9.10
N LYS A 124 -8.80 -4.11 10.17
CA LYS A 124 -7.46 -4.63 10.50
C LYS A 124 -7.49 -6.15 10.57
N GLY A 125 -6.40 -6.77 10.16
CA GLY A 125 -6.24 -8.22 10.27
C GLY A 125 -4.94 -8.70 9.67
N TYR A 126 -4.66 -9.98 9.85
CA TYR A 126 -3.51 -10.65 9.24
C TYR A 126 -4.00 -11.62 8.18
N VAL A 127 -3.49 -11.49 6.95
CA VAL A 127 -3.83 -12.41 5.86
C VAL A 127 -2.73 -13.46 5.71
N LEU A 128 -3.09 -14.71 6.00
CA LEU A 128 -2.20 -15.87 5.91
C LEU A 128 -2.20 -16.42 4.49
N ARG A 129 -1.02 -16.64 3.93
CA ARG A 129 -0.81 -17.40 2.69
C ARG A 129 0.14 -18.56 2.96
N ASP A 130 -0.06 -19.66 2.25
CA ASP A 130 0.83 -20.84 2.32
C ASP A 130 2.07 -20.65 1.45
N GLU A 131 2.07 -19.62 0.60
CA GLU A 131 3.19 -19.30 -0.28
C GLU A 131 4.17 -18.37 0.42
N SER A 132 5.45 -18.51 0.09
CA SER A 132 6.47 -17.58 0.58
C SER A 132 6.19 -16.15 0.14
N GLU A 133 6.61 -15.17 0.93
CA GLU A 133 6.52 -13.76 0.57
C GLU A 133 7.18 -13.47 -0.80
N GLY A 134 8.26 -14.20 -1.10
CA GLY A 134 8.95 -14.14 -2.37
C GLY A 134 8.06 -14.52 -3.55
N LYS A 135 7.28 -15.59 -3.45
CA LYS A 135 6.34 -16.00 -4.51
C LYS A 135 5.19 -15.02 -4.72
N ILE A 136 4.76 -14.39 -3.65
CA ILE A 136 3.65 -13.41 -3.73
C ILE A 136 4.11 -12.11 -4.40
N ARG A 137 5.28 -11.59 -3.95
CA ARG A 137 5.80 -10.30 -4.42
C ARG A 137 6.55 -10.39 -5.73
N TYR A 138 7.25 -11.50 -5.96
CA TYR A 138 8.05 -11.77 -7.16
C TYR A 138 7.45 -12.95 -7.90
N ALA A 139 6.34 -12.70 -8.60
CA ALA A 139 5.48 -13.74 -9.16
C ALA A 139 6.15 -14.54 -10.29
N GLU A 140 7.09 -13.94 -11.02
CA GLU A 140 7.77 -14.59 -12.13
C GLU A 140 8.92 -15.45 -11.61
N ASP A 141 8.87 -16.74 -11.90
CA ASP A 141 9.90 -17.72 -11.58
C ASP A 141 10.91 -17.85 -12.72
N LEU A 142 12.15 -17.47 -12.45
CA LEU A 142 13.24 -17.58 -13.43
C LEU A 142 13.97 -18.92 -13.34
N GLY A 143 13.58 -19.79 -12.40
CA GLY A 143 14.22 -21.07 -12.14
C GLY A 143 15.31 -20.98 -11.06
N GLN A 144 15.70 -22.15 -10.54
CA GLN A 144 16.71 -22.29 -9.48
C GLN A 144 16.39 -21.50 -8.19
N GLY A 145 15.11 -21.17 -7.94
CA GLY A 145 14.69 -20.32 -6.82
C GLY A 145 14.94 -18.83 -7.02
N LEU A 146 15.41 -18.38 -8.18
CA LEU A 146 15.49 -16.98 -8.54
C LEU A 146 14.15 -16.50 -9.06
N ARG A 147 13.65 -15.40 -8.52
CA ARG A 147 12.36 -14.80 -8.89
C ARG A 147 12.49 -13.32 -9.22
N THR A 148 11.51 -12.79 -9.98
CA THR A 148 11.43 -11.37 -10.29
C THR A 148 9.99 -10.88 -10.31
N ASP A 149 9.78 -9.57 -10.37
CA ASP A 149 8.48 -8.95 -10.57
C ASP A 149 8.19 -8.83 -12.07
N THR A 150 6.99 -9.25 -12.50
CA THR A 150 6.54 -9.19 -13.90
C THR A 150 6.36 -7.78 -14.42
N SER A 151 6.26 -6.77 -13.55
CA SER A 151 5.95 -5.39 -13.92
C SER A 151 7.15 -4.59 -14.46
N VAL A 152 8.38 -5.16 -14.49
CA VAL A 152 9.62 -4.38 -14.60
C VAL A 152 10.31 -4.48 -15.97
N ASN A 153 9.58 -4.62 -17.05
CA ASN A 153 10.19 -4.66 -18.40
C ASN A 153 10.35 -3.28 -19.05
N ALA A 154 10.29 -2.19 -18.29
CA ALA A 154 10.32 -0.85 -18.85
C ALA A 154 11.71 -0.19 -18.73
N LEU A 155 12.33 0.14 -19.87
CA LEU A 155 13.38 1.11 -19.95
C LEU A 155 12.79 2.50 -19.71
N ALA A 156 13.31 3.24 -18.74
CA ALA A 156 12.95 4.63 -18.49
C ALA A 156 14.09 5.55 -18.89
N TRP A 157 13.76 6.72 -19.48
CA TRP A 157 14.74 7.78 -19.71
C TRP A 157 15.25 8.31 -18.37
N ASP A 158 16.55 8.38 -18.22
CA ASP A 158 17.15 9.17 -17.16
C ASP A 158 17.35 10.64 -17.61
N SER A 159 17.76 11.50 -16.68
CA SER A 159 18.03 12.92 -16.94
C SER A 159 19.25 13.19 -17.83
N PHE A 160 20.02 12.15 -18.17
CA PHE A 160 21.24 12.25 -19.01
C PHE A 160 21.03 11.76 -20.43
N GLY A 161 19.81 11.30 -20.77
CA GLY A 161 19.47 10.79 -22.11
C GLY A 161 19.84 9.33 -22.34
N ASP A 162 20.20 8.60 -21.29
CA ASP A 162 20.38 7.15 -21.32
C ASP A 162 19.13 6.44 -20.83
N PHE A 163 18.89 5.21 -21.31
CA PHE A 163 17.82 4.38 -20.83
C PHE A 163 18.31 3.51 -19.68
N ALA A 164 17.97 3.91 -18.46
CA ALA A 164 18.25 3.14 -17.27
C ALA A 164 17.11 2.16 -16.96
N PHE A 165 17.45 1.04 -16.34
CA PHE A 165 16.49 0.09 -15.80
C PHE A 165 16.95 -0.45 -14.45
N SER A 166 15.98 -0.89 -13.65
CA SER A 166 16.21 -1.59 -12.39
C SER A 166 15.21 -2.72 -12.29
N ILE A 167 15.72 -3.94 -12.17
CA ILE A 167 14.91 -5.17 -12.09
C ILE A 167 15.17 -5.79 -10.72
N PRO A 168 14.15 -5.93 -9.87
CA PRO A 168 14.30 -6.61 -8.59
C PRO A 168 14.45 -8.11 -8.82
N LEU A 169 15.49 -8.67 -8.24
CA LEU A 169 15.72 -10.12 -8.18
C LEU A 169 15.56 -10.58 -6.73
N TYR A 170 14.91 -11.70 -6.53
CA TYR A 170 14.68 -12.28 -5.21
C TYR A 170 15.16 -13.71 -5.16
N ASN A 171 15.93 -14.02 -4.12
CA ASN A 171 16.34 -15.38 -3.79
C ASN A 171 15.26 -16.05 -2.91
N ASP A 172 14.48 -16.95 -3.49
CA ASP A 172 13.44 -17.71 -2.78
C ASP A 172 13.94 -19.05 -2.23
N THR A 173 15.23 -19.12 -1.89
CA THR A 173 15.85 -20.29 -1.25
C THR A 173 16.39 -19.96 0.13
N ASP A 174 16.74 -20.99 0.90
CA ASP A 174 17.32 -20.85 2.25
C ASP A 174 18.85 -20.75 2.24
N GLU A 175 19.46 -20.69 1.04
CA GLU A 175 20.90 -20.57 0.85
C GLU A 175 21.24 -19.33 0.00
N GLU A 176 22.47 -18.81 0.17
CA GLU A 176 22.98 -17.76 -0.71
C GLU A 176 23.13 -18.31 -2.14
N MET A 177 22.72 -17.55 -3.14
CA MET A 177 22.89 -17.88 -4.54
C MET A 177 23.93 -16.99 -5.23
N THR A 178 24.73 -17.60 -6.10
CA THR A 178 25.68 -16.87 -6.97
C THR A 178 25.03 -16.62 -8.32
N LEU A 179 25.19 -15.42 -8.84
CA LEU A 179 24.64 -14.99 -10.13
C LEU A 179 25.76 -14.66 -11.12
N GLU A 180 25.59 -15.16 -12.33
CA GLU A 180 26.33 -14.68 -13.49
C GLU A 180 25.32 -14.18 -14.53
N ILE A 181 25.40 -12.90 -14.88
CA ILE A 181 24.47 -12.26 -15.81
C ILE A 181 25.24 -11.71 -16.98
N THR A 182 24.89 -12.17 -18.17
CA THR A 182 25.49 -11.70 -19.43
C THR A 182 24.50 -10.85 -20.18
N ALA A 183 24.97 -9.71 -20.67
CA ALA A 183 24.18 -8.75 -21.45
C ALA A 183 24.73 -8.58 -22.87
N PRO A 184 23.88 -8.18 -23.83
CA PRO A 184 24.30 -7.73 -25.13
C PRO A 184 25.22 -6.52 -25.05
N ARG A 185 26.04 -6.31 -26.08
CA ARG A 185 27.07 -5.27 -26.14
C ARG A 185 26.59 -3.85 -25.83
N ARG A 186 25.29 -3.57 -26.03
CA ARG A 186 24.70 -2.24 -25.81
C ARG A 186 24.14 -2.03 -24.40
N VAL A 187 24.19 -3.06 -23.56
CA VAL A 187 23.69 -3.02 -22.20
C VAL A 187 24.86 -3.07 -21.23
N LYS A 188 25.05 -2.01 -20.48
CA LYS A 188 25.99 -2.00 -19.37
C LYS A 188 25.25 -2.41 -18.10
N LEU A 189 25.69 -3.50 -17.46
CA LEU A 189 25.08 -4.03 -16.27
C LEU A 189 25.82 -3.65 -14.99
N TYR A 190 25.05 -3.51 -13.93
CA TYR A 190 25.48 -3.45 -12.53
C TYR A 190 24.69 -4.52 -11.79
N ALA A 191 25.20 -5.75 -11.85
CA ALA A 191 24.56 -6.93 -11.27
C ALA A 191 25.15 -7.25 -9.90
N PRO A 192 24.33 -7.74 -8.95
CA PRO A 192 24.86 -8.38 -7.74
C PRO A 192 25.56 -9.68 -8.14
N ALA A 193 26.70 -9.98 -7.53
CA ALA A 193 27.39 -11.26 -7.72
C ALA A 193 26.72 -12.37 -6.92
N THR A 194 26.13 -12.04 -5.77
CA THR A 194 25.40 -12.96 -4.91
C THR A 194 24.12 -12.31 -4.37
N ILE A 195 23.14 -13.15 -4.03
CA ILE A 195 21.94 -12.73 -3.29
C ILE A 195 21.83 -13.65 -2.06
N PRO A 196 21.85 -13.11 -0.83
CA PRO A 196 21.65 -13.91 0.37
C PRO A 196 20.31 -14.63 0.39
N ALA A 197 20.20 -15.68 1.21
CA ALA A 197 18.97 -16.42 1.42
C ALA A 197 17.78 -15.48 1.74
N ARG A 198 16.62 -15.75 1.15
CA ARG A 198 15.36 -15.01 1.38
C ARG A 198 15.49 -13.49 1.25
N SER A 199 16.38 -13.03 0.36
CA SER A 199 16.73 -11.63 0.22
C SER A 199 16.50 -11.12 -1.21
N ARG A 200 16.38 -9.80 -1.33
CA ARG A 200 16.26 -9.07 -2.59
C ARG A 200 17.59 -8.39 -2.95
N ALA A 201 17.88 -8.32 -4.24
CA ALA A 201 18.88 -7.45 -4.82
C ALA A 201 18.36 -6.83 -6.11
N ASP A 202 18.89 -5.67 -6.51
CA ASP A 202 18.48 -4.99 -7.75
C ASP A 202 19.54 -5.20 -8.84
N LEU A 203 19.10 -5.77 -9.95
CA LEU A 203 19.83 -5.76 -11.19
C LEU A 203 19.61 -4.41 -11.89
N ARG A 204 20.64 -3.61 -12.00
CA ARG A 204 20.58 -2.31 -12.66
C ARG A 204 21.34 -2.33 -13.96
N GLY A 205 20.94 -1.48 -14.89
CA GLY A 205 21.65 -1.34 -16.13
C GLY A 205 21.28 -0.09 -16.90
N VAL A 206 22.09 0.17 -17.92
CA VAL A 206 21.90 1.29 -18.85
C VAL A 206 22.01 0.74 -20.26
N TYR A 207 21.05 1.09 -21.10
CA TYR A 207 21.06 0.77 -22.52
C TYR A 207 21.64 1.93 -23.32
N ASP A 208 22.67 1.69 -24.15
CA ASP A 208 23.25 2.67 -25.06
C ASP A 208 22.36 2.89 -26.28
N ALA A 209 21.57 3.96 -26.24
CA ALA A 209 20.62 4.33 -27.27
C ALA A 209 21.22 5.22 -28.38
N ARG A 210 22.46 5.65 -28.29
CA ARG A 210 23.07 6.66 -29.17
C ARG A 210 22.95 6.40 -30.67
N TRP A 211 22.72 5.17 -31.06
CA TRP A 211 22.66 4.72 -32.45
C TRP A 211 21.26 4.41 -32.96
N LYS A 212 20.23 4.62 -32.16
CA LYS A 212 18.85 4.33 -32.53
C LYS A 212 18.06 5.62 -32.82
N ARG A 213 17.14 5.53 -33.78
CA ARG A 213 16.20 6.63 -34.05
C ARG A 213 15.11 6.68 -32.99
N LEU A 214 14.64 7.88 -32.67
CA LEU A 214 13.46 8.07 -31.84
C LEU A 214 12.28 7.22 -32.33
N ARG A 215 11.49 6.68 -31.42
CA ARG A 215 10.35 5.78 -31.68
C ARG A 215 10.73 4.39 -32.19
N THR A 216 11.91 3.91 -31.87
CA THR A 216 12.29 2.53 -32.17
C THR A 216 12.03 1.67 -30.95
N GLU A 217 11.28 0.57 -31.13
CA GLU A 217 11.15 -0.45 -30.09
C GLU A 217 12.49 -1.14 -29.87
N VAL A 218 12.86 -1.30 -28.61
CA VAL A 218 14.07 -2.01 -28.18
C VAL A 218 13.63 -3.23 -27.40
N GLN A 219 14.18 -4.36 -27.75
CA GLN A 219 14.10 -5.58 -26.97
C GLN A 219 15.49 -6.19 -26.91
N GLU A 220 16.00 -6.34 -25.69
CA GLU A 220 17.27 -7.01 -25.43
C GLU A 220 17.07 -8.16 -24.43
N THR A 221 17.89 -9.17 -24.52
CA THR A 221 17.78 -10.37 -23.69
C THR A 221 19.03 -10.50 -22.83
N LEU A 222 18.85 -10.62 -21.53
CA LEU A 222 19.89 -10.94 -20.55
C LEU A 222 19.85 -12.44 -20.28
N THR A 223 20.99 -13.09 -20.32
CA THR A 223 21.11 -14.50 -19.90
C THR A 223 21.60 -14.57 -18.46
N ILE A 224 21.01 -15.45 -17.68
CA ILE A 224 21.28 -15.60 -16.25
C ILE A 224 21.66 -17.04 -15.97
N THR A 225 22.70 -17.24 -15.15
CA THR A 225 22.96 -18.50 -14.48
C THR A 225 22.93 -18.29 -12.98
N VAL A 226 22.36 -19.25 -12.29
CA VAL A 226 22.27 -19.31 -10.82
C VAL A 226 23.06 -20.52 -10.36
N ASN A 227 24.06 -20.32 -9.54
CA ASN A 227 24.95 -21.41 -9.06
C ASN A 227 25.50 -22.27 -10.22
N GLY A 228 25.84 -21.63 -11.36
CA GLY A 228 26.32 -22.31 -12.56
C GLY A 228 25.27 -23.00 -13.42
N VAL A 229 23.98 -22.94 -13.07
CA VAL A 229 22.87 -23.54 -13.83
C VAL A 229 22.07 -22.43 -14.53
N ALA A 230 21.73 -22.63 -15.80
CA ALA A 230 20.95 -21.66 -16.58
C ALA A 230 19.57 -21.44 -15.96
N ALA A 231 19.20 -20.18 -15.83
CA ALA A 231 17.87 -19.71 -15.46
C ALA A 231 17.12 -19.16 -16.71
N ALA A 232 15.84 -18.84 -16.57
CA ALA A 232 15.10 -18.21 -17.63
C ALA A 232 15.68 -16.82 -17.95
N PRO A 233 15.73 -16.42 -19.21
CA PRO A 233 16.28 -15.12 -19.60
C PRO A 233 15.36 -13.97 -19.21
N LEU A 234 15.93 -12.82 -18.90
CA LEU A 234 15.21 -11.56 -18.72
C LEU A 234 15.17 -10.76 -20.01
N HIS A 235 13.99 -10.20 -20.31
CA HIS A 235 13.81 -9.35 -21.48
C HIS A 235 13.64 -7.89 -21.04
N ILE A 236 14.50 -7.01 -21.58
CA ILE A 236 14.39 -5.56 -21.41
C ILE A 236 13.68 -5.01 -22.63
N LYS A 237 12.56 -4.33 -22.44
CA LYS A 237 11.75 -3.73 -23.50
C LYS A 237 11.55 -2.25 -23.24
N GLY A 238 11.54 -1.47 -24.31
CA GLY A 238 11.23 -0.05 -24.24
C GLY A 238 11.05 0.55 -25.61
N THR A 239 10.47 1.75 -25.65
CA THR A 239 10.39 2.56 -26.88
C THR A 239 11.27 3.79 -26.71
N LEU A 240 12.22 3.99 -27.64
CA LEU A 240 13.13 5.12 -27.65
C LEU A 240 12.44 6.39 -28.14
#